data_ad22e20b8014c9fe1007900b98d2165a
#
_entry.id   ad22e20b8014c9fe1007900b98d2165a
#
_cell.length_a   1.000
_cell.length_b   1.000
_cell.length_c   1.000
_cell.angle_alpha   90.00
_cell.angle_beta   90.00
_cell.angle_gamma   90.00
#
_symmetry.space_group_name_H-M   'P 1'
#
loop_
_entity.id
_entity.type
_entity.pdbx_description
1 polymer ?
#
loop_
_entity_poly.entity_id
_entity_poly.type
_entity_poly.pdbx_seq_one_letter_code
_entity_poly.pdbx_strand_id
1 'polypeptide(L)'
;MKVGFIGWRGMVGSVLMTRMKEENDFHHLKEAVFFSTSNAGSKAPNFGQNELYLYDANDLSSLARMEVLVSCQGGGYTRSVHQGLRDGGWQGYWLDAASTLRMSKDATIVLDPVNLSIIQQALEQGCKNFIGGNCTVSLMLIALSGLFQ
;
A
#
# COMPACT_ATOMS: atom_id res chain seq x y z
N MET A 1 -12.47 -6.64 -3.03
CA MET A 1 -11.16 -7.14 -2.60
C MET A 1 -10.95 -6.89 -1.12
N LYS A 2 -10.16 -7.74 -0.46
CA LYS A 2 -9.78 -7.62 0.95
C LYS A 2 -8.44 -6.89 1.03
N VAL A 3 -8.41 -5.72 1.68
CA VAL A 3 -7.25 -4.81 1.73
C VAL A 3 -6.76 -4.63 3.15
N GLY A 4 -5.47 -4.87 3.38
CA GLY A 4 -4.80 -4.64 4.65
C GLY A 4 -4.02 -3.33 4.67
N PHE A 5 -4.22 -2.51 5.70
CA PHE A 5 -3.56 -1.22 5.88
C PHE A 5 -2.58 -1.26 7.03
N ILE A 6 -1.31 -0.96 6.75
CA ILE A 6 -0.21 -0.91 7.72
C ILE A 6 0.37 0.51 7.78
N GLY A 7 0.64 1.02 8.97
CA GLY A 7 1.18 2.38 9.14
C GLY A 7 0.17 3.50 8.89
N TRP A 8 -1.10 3.19 8.88
CA TRP A 8 -2.22 4.09 8.57
C TRP A 8 -2.36 5.29 9.53
N ARG A 9 -1.74 5.25 10.73
CA ARG A 9 -1.71 6.35 11.70
C ARG A 9 -0.53 7.31 11.53
N GLY A 10 0.48 6.91 10.74
CA GLY A 10 1.62 7.76 10.43
C GLY A 10 1.25 8.92 9.51
N MET A 11 2.22 9.83 9.26
CA MET A 11 1.98 11.02 8.43
C MET A 11 1.40 10.66 7.06
N VAL A 12 2.01 9.76 6.31
CA VAL A 12 1.54 9.35 4.98
C VAL A 12 0.23 8.58 5.09
N GLY A 13 0.15 7.63 6.04
CA GLY A 13 -1.03 6.79 6.21
C GLY A 13 -2.27 7.58 6.63
N SER A 14 -2.15 8.57 7.52
CA SER A 14 -3.28 9.39 7.93
C SER A 14 -3.84 10.24 6.79
N VAL A 15 -2.97 10.79 5.93
CA VAL A 15 -3.39 11.52 4.72
C VAL A 15 -4.12 10.57 3.76
N LEU A 16 -3.58 9.37 3.53
CA LEU A 16 -4.25 8.36 2.70
C LEU A 16 -5.64 8.03 3.25
N MET A 17 -5.77 7.76 4.56
CA MET A 17 -7.07 7.45 5.18
C MET A 17 -8.07 8.60 5.03
N THR A 18 -7.61 9.85 5.20
CA THR A 18 -8.46 11.04 5.01
C THR A 18 -8.96 11.12 3.57
N ARG A 19 -8.07 11.00 2.59
CA ARG A 19 -8.44 11.06 1.16
C ARG A 19 -9.39 9.92 0.77
N MET A 20 -9.10 8.69 1.14
CA MET A 20 -9.97 7.54 0.88
C MET A 20 -11.36 7.70 1.50
N LYS A 21 -11.46 8.39 2.65
CA LYS A 21 -12.75 8.71 3.26
C LYS A 21 -13.50 9.80 2.47
N GLU A 22 -12.81 10.88 2.09
CA GLU A 22 -13.38 11.99 1.32
C GLU A 22 -13.89 11.53 -0.05
N GLU A 23 -13.14 10.67 -0.75
CA GLU A 23 -13.48 10.11 -2.06
C GLU A 23 -14.42 8.88 -1.96
N ASN A 24 -14.78 8.45 -0.75
CA ASN A 24 -15.63 7.28 -0.51
C ASN A 24 -15.03 5.95 -1.01
N ASP A 25 -13.71 5.83 -1.09
CA ASP A 25 -13.00 4.66 -1.62
C ASP A 25 -13.23 3.38 -0.79
N PHE A 26 -13.43 3.53 0.53
CA PHE A 26 -13.73 2.38 1.40
C PHE A 26 -14.98 1.61 0.97
N HIS A 27 -15.95 2.27 0.32
CA HIS A 27 -17.16 1.63 -0.18
C HIS A 27 -16.87 0.61 -1.31
N HIS A 28 -15.76 0.79 -2.04
CA HIS A 28 -15.35 -0.11 -3.11
C HIS A 28 -14.58 -1.34 -2.60
N LEU A 29 -14.24 -1.39 -1.31
CA LEU A 29 -13.55 -2.50 -0.70
C LEU A 29 -14.56 -3.51 -0.15
N LYS A 30 -14.31 -4.80 -0.41
CA LYS A 30 -15.09 -5.87 0.24
C LYS A 30 -14.84 -5.88 1.75
N GLU A 31 -13.59 -5.62 2.13
CA GLU A 31 -13.14 -5.62 3.52
C GLU A 31 -11.88 -4.77 3.66
N ALA A 32 -11.86 -3.87 4.65
CA ALA A 32 -10.68 -3.12 5.05
C ALA A 32 -10.19 -3.63 6.41
N VAL A 33 -8.96 -4.12 6.47
CA VAL A 33 -8.33 -4.70 7.67
C VAL A 33 -7.17 -3.81 8.10
N PHE A 34 -7.12 -3.48 9.38
CA PHE A 34 -6.10 -2.58 9.91
C PHE A 34 -5.09 -3.35 10.77
N PHE A 35 -3.83 -3.13 10.46
CA PHE A 35 -2.69 -3.75 11.14
C PHE A 35 -1.91 -2.73 11.96
N SER A 36 -1.32 -3.18 13.06
CA SER A 36 -0.48 -2.36 13.93
C SER A 36 0.75 -3.13 14.39
N THR A 37 1.90 -2.47 14.41
CA THR A 37 3.16 -3.01 14.94
C THR A 37 3.26 -2.90 16.46
N SER A 38 2.40 -2.13 17.12
CA SER A 38 2.51 -1.83 18.55
C SER A 38 1.22 -2.03 19.36
N ASN A 39 0.04 -2.04 18.70
CA ASN A 39 -1.25 -2.02 19.38
C ASN A 39 -2.22 -3.06 18.81
N ALA A 40 -1.72 -4.24 18.45
CA ALA A 40 -2.56 -5.36 18.05
C ALA A 40 -3.61 -5.68 19.16
N GLY A 41 -4.82 -6.04 18.77
CA GLY A 41 -5.96 -6.29 19.68
C GLY A 41 -6.71 -5.03 20.14
N SER A 42 -6.19 -3.81 19.89
CA SER A 42 -6.91 -2.57 20.15
C SER A 42 -8.01 -2.35 19.12
N LYS A 43 -8.95 -1.45 19.43
CA LYS A 43 -10.06 -1.11 18.52
C LYS A 43 -9.54 -0.54 17.20
N ALA A 44 -10.05 -1.07 16.09
CA ALA A 44 -9.78 -0.56 14.75
C ALA A 44 -10.50 0.77 14.49
N PRO A 45 -10.03 1.60 13.55
CA PRO A 45 -10.76 2.78 13.11
C PRO A 45 -12.06 2.38 12.42
N ASN A 46 -13.08 3.21 12.53
CA ASN A 46 -14.36 2.97 11.87
C ASN A 46 -14.43 3.76 10.55
N PHE A 47 -14.27 3.05 9.44
CA PHE A 47 -14.50 3.57 8.08
C PHE A 47 -15.65 2.83 7.37
N GLY A 48 -16.57 2.24 8.14
CA GLY A 48 -17.72 1.50 7.60
C GLY A 48 -17.46 0.01 7.35
N GLN A 49 -16.32 -0.52 7.78
CA GLN A 49 -15.97 -1.94 7.67
C GLN A 49 -16.44 -2.75 8.90
N ASN A 50 -16.44 -4.08 8.76
CA ASN A 50 -16.87 -5.02 9.81
C ASN A 50 -15.79 -5.38 10.83
N GLU A 51 -14.50 -5.11 10.54
CA GLU A 51 -13.40 -5.45 11.44
C GLU A 51 -13.32 -4.47 12.62
N LEU A 52 -13.36 -5.03 13.81
CA LEU A 52 -13.45 -4.26 15.05
C LEU A 52 -12.10 -4.04 15.73
N TYR A 53 -11.10 -4.87 15.44
CA TYR A 53 -9.81 -4.90 16.13
C TYR A 53 -8.64 -4.83 15.17
N LEU A 54 -7.52 -4.31 15.68
CA LEU A 54 -6.25 -4.25 14.94
C LEU A 54 -5.56 -5.61 14.98
N TYR A 55 -5.10 -6.07 13.83
CA TYR A 55 -4.24 -7.26 13.73
C TYR A 55 -2.77 -6.92 13.96
N ASP A 56 -1.95 -7.92 14.31
CA ASP A 56 -0.50 -7.74 14.40
C ASP A 56 0.10 -7.61 12.99
N ALA A 57 0.79 -6.51 12.75
CA ALA A 57 1.47 -6.25 11.49
C ALA A 57 2.72 -7.13 11.26
N ASN A 58 3.16 -7.88 12.26
CA ASN A 58 4.27 -8.84 12.12
C ASN A 58 3.78 -10.28 11.92
N ASP A 59 2.49 -10.54 12.03
CA ASP A 59 1.91 -11.85 11.75
C ASP A 59 1.73 -12.09 10.26
N LEU A 60 2.71 -12.75 9.63
CA LEU A 60 2.69 -13.08 8.22
C LEU A 60 1.46 -13.88 7.81
N SER A 61 0.93 -14.72 8.70
CA SER A 61 -0.24 -15.56 8.42
C SER A 61 -1.51 -14.72 8.24
N SER A 62 -1.69 -13.70 9.06
CA SER A 62 -2.78 -12.74 8.93
C SER A 62 -2.63 -11.82 7.72
N LEU A 63 -1.40 -11.34 7.45
CA LEU A 63 -1.09 -10.53 6.26
C LEU A 63 -1.33 -11.30 4.96
N ALA A 64 -0.94 -12.57 4.90
CA ALA A 64 -1.08 -13.42 3.71
C ALA A 64 -2.54 -13.68 3.31
N ARG A 65 -3.51 -13.41 4.19
CA ARG A 65 -4.94 -13.50 3.86
C ARG A 65 -5.48 -12.30 3.08
N MET A 66 -4.67 -11.24 2.92
CA MET A 66 -5.06 -10.04 2.18
C MET A 66 -4.79 -10.21 0.69
N GLU A 67 -5.69 -9.71 -0.14
CA GLU A 67 -5.50 -9.62 -1.60
C GLU A 67 -4.58 -8.43 -1.95
N VAL A 68 -4.63 -7.37 -1.14
CA VAL A 68 -3.80 -6.18 -1.26
C VAL A 68 -3.30 -5.76 0.12
N LEU A 69 -2.02 -5.42 0.22
CA LEU A 69 -1.42 -4.80 1.40
C LEU A 69 -0.94 -3.39 1.04
N VAL A 70 -1.39 -2.41 1.79
CA VAL A 70 -0.98 -1.00 1.67
C VAL A 70 -0.09 -0.65 2.85
N SER A 71 1.20 -0.45 2.60
CA SER A 71 2.21 -0.14 3.61
C SER A 71 2.60 1.34 3.60
N CYS A 72 2.33 2.02 4.72
CA CYS A 72 2.83 3.35 5.03
C CYS A 72 3.76 3.31 6.27
N GLN A 73 4.26 2.12 6.65
CA GLN A 73 5.03 1.92 7.89
C GLN A 73 6.52 2.25 7.72
N GLY A 74 6.98 2.42 6.48
CA GLY A 74 8.36 2.77 6.17
C GLY A 74 9.25 1.58 5.83
N GLY A 75 10.46 1.87 5.29
CA GLY A 75 11.32 0.88 4.67
C GLY A 75 11.89 -0.19 5.61
N GLY A 76 12.00 0.09 6.91
CA GLY A 76 12.37 -0.92 7.91
C GLY A 76 11.37 -2.07 7.96
N TYR A 77 10.10 -1.73 7.99
CA TYR A 77 9.01 -2.70 7.97
C TYR A 77 8.98 -3.52 6.67
N THR A 78 9.10 -2.84 5.53
CA THR A 78 9.14 -3.52 4.22
C THR A 78 10.26 -4.56 4.17
N ARG A 79 11.46 -4.22 4.62
CA ARG A 79 12.59 -5.18 4.68
C ARG A 79 12.34 -6.39 5.55
N SER A 80 11.62 -6.21 6.67
CA SER A 80 11.37 -7.31 7.61
C SER A 80 10.23 -8.24 7.19
N VAL A 81 9.26 -7.75 6.40
CA VAL A 81 7.98 -8.47 6.17
C VAL A 81 7.81 -8.91 4.72
N HIS A 82 8.14 -8.04 3.75
CA HIS A 82 7.81 -8.28 2.33
C HIS A 82 8.40 -9.60 1.80
N GLN A 83 9.70 -9.84 2.02
CA GLN A 83 10.36 -11.06 1.53
C GLN A 83 9.75 -12.31 2.16
N GLY A 84 9.49 -12.29 3.48
CA GLY A 84 8.87 -13.43 4.17
C GLY A 84 7.47 -13.78 3.64
N LEU A 85 6.68 -12.77 3.25
CA LEU A 85 5.39 -12.99 2.60
C LEU A 85 5.56 -13.65 1.22
N ARG A 86 6.50 -13.18 0.41
CA ARG A 86 6.78 -13.76 -0.92
C ARG A 86 7.31 -15.19 -0.82
N ASP A 87 8.23 -15.46 0.09
CA ASP A 87 8.77 -16.79 0.36
C ASP A 87 7.70 -17.76 0.88
N GLY A 88 6.73 -17.24 1.64
CA GLY A 88 5.52 -17.95 2.06
C GLY A 88 4.50 -18.19 0.95
N GLY A 89 4.76 -17.75 -0.29
CA GLY A 89 3.90 -17.98 -1.46
C GLY A 89 2.76 -16.96 -1.63
N TRP A 90 2.75 -15.85 -0.89
CA TRP A 90 1.71 -14.84 -1.04
C TRP A 90 1.76 -14.16 -2.42
N GLN A 91 0.63 -14.17 -3.12
CA GLN A 91 0.47 -13.66 -4.49
C GLN A 91 -0.32 -12.34 -4.56
N GLY A 92 -0.61 -11.72 -3.42
CA GLY A 92 -1.32 -10.45 -3.37
C GLY A 92 -0.49 -9.26 -3.84
N TYR A 93 -1.12 -8.11 -3.97
CA TYR A 93 -0.47 -6.87 -4.36
C TYR A 93 0.12 -6.14 -3.14
N TRP A 94 1.38 -5.72 -3.26
CA TRP A 94 2.07 -4.89 -2.29
C TRP A 94 2.15 -3.45 -2.79
N LEU A 95 1.47 -2.53 -2.11
CA LEU A 95 1.49 -1.09 -2.36
C LEU A 95 2.29 -0.44 -1.23
N ASP A 96 3.37 0.27 -1.54
CA ASP A 96 4.29 0.78 -0.52
C ASP A 96 4.69 2.24 -0.77
N ALA A 97 4.53 3.07 0.25
CA ALA A 97 5.01 4.45 0.24
C ALA A 97 6.54 4.54 0.43
N ALA A 98 7.19 3.49 0.98
CA ALA A 98 8.62 3.48 1.24
C ALA A 98 9.46 3.25 -0.02
N SER A 99 10.74 3.67 0.05
CA SER A 99 11.66 3.58 -1.08
C SER A 99 12.34 2.20 -1.26
N THR A 100 12.13 1.27 -0.33
CA THR A 100 12.92 0.03 -0.24
C THR A 100 12.93 -0.77 -1.53
N LEU A 101 11.79 -0.87 -2.21
CA LEU A 101 11.63 -1.67 -3.43
C LEU A 101 11.66 -0.84 -4.73
N ARG A 102 11.92 0.48 -4.68
CA ARG A 102 11.88 1.34 -5.89
C ARG A 102 12.82 0.90 -7.01
N MET A 103 13.96 0.32 -6.64
CA MET A 103 14.97 -0.14 -7.60
C MET A 103 14.90 -1.65 -7.84
N SER A 104 13.88 -2.33 -7.32
CA SER A 104 13.68 -3.76 -7.55
C SER A 104 13.18 -4.00 -8.97
N LYS A 105 13.68 -5.05 -9.63
CA LYS A 105 13.30 -5.39 -11.02
C LYS A 105 11.84 -5.86 -11.13
N ASP A 106 11.27 -6.33 -10.04
CA ASP A 106 9.90 -6.84 -9.93
C ASP A 106 8.92 -5.81 -9.32
N ALA A 107 9.34 -4.53 -9.30
CA ALA A 107 8.52 -3.45 -8.78
C ALA A 107 8.31 -2.35 -9.80
N THR A 108 7.14 -1.71 -9.74
CA THR A 108 6.77 -0.56 -10.58
C THR A 108 6.55 0.66 -9.71
N ILE A 109 7.21 1.78 -10.07
CA ILE A 109 6.95 3.07 -9.42
C ILE A 109 5.62 3.62 -9.92
N VAL A 110 4.77 4.04 -8.99
CA VAL A 110 3.46 4.64 -9.30
C VAL A 110 3.55 6.14 -9.23
N LEU A 111 3.21 6.80 -10.33
CA LEU A 111 3.06 8.24 -10.44
C LEU A 111 1.93 8.57 -11.43
N ASP A 112 0.72 8.09 -11.11
CA ASP A 112 -0.48 8.39 -11.89
C ASP A 112 -0.85 9.89 -11.78
N PRO A 113 -1.23 10.56 -12.88
CA PRO A 113 -1.43 10.02 -14.25
C PRO A 113 -0.17 10.01 -15.13
N VAL A 114 0.99 10.45 -14.65
CA VAL A 114 2.21 10.65 -15.46
C VAL A 114 2.68 9.37 -16.16
N ASN A 115 2.58 8.23 -15.47
CA ASN A 115 3.02 6.93 -15.99
C ASN A 115 1.92 5.86 -16.01
N LEU A 116 0.67 6.24 -16.22
CA LEU A 116 -0.48 5.32 -16.19
C LEU A 116 -0.30 4.12 -17.14
N SER A 117 0.22 4.34 -18.34
CA SER A 117 0.47 3.27 -19.32
C SER A 117 1.49 2.24 -18.81
N ILE A 118 2.53 2.68 -18.10
CA ILE A 118 3.53 1.80 -17.49
C ILE A 118 2.90 0.97 -16.37
N ILE A 119 2.03 1.58 -15.55
CA ILE A 119 1.31 0.90 -14.48
C ILE A 119 0.39 -0.19 -15.07
N GLN A 120 -0.35 0.13 -16.12
CA GLN A 120 -1.24 -0.82 -16.81
C GLN A 120 -0.45 -1.99 -17.40
N GLN A 121 0.63 -1.71 -18.11
CA GLN A 121 1.51 -2.75 -18.65
C GLN A 121 2.11 -3.64 -17.55
N ALA A 122 2.52 -3.07 -16.43
CA ALA A 122 3.04 -3.82 -15.30
C ALA A 122 1.98 -4.77 -14.71
N LEU A 123 0.72 -4.31 -14.60
CA LEU A 123 -0.40 -5.16 -14.16
C LEU A 123 -0.63 -6.34 -15.12
N GLU A 124 -0.63 -6.09 -16.44
CA GLU A 124 -0.79 -7.12 -17.48
C GLU A 124 0.34 -8.15 -17.44
N GLN A 125 1.57 -7.71 -17.13
CA GLN A 125 2.75 -8.57 -16.96
C GLN A 125 2.80 -9.30 -15.62
N GLY A 126 1.80 -9.10 -14.75
CA GLY A 126 1.70 -9.78 -13.47
C GLY A 126 2.54 -9.18 -12.35
N CYS A 127 3.02 -7.94 -12.50
CA CYS A 127 3.70 -7.22 -11.41
C CYS A 127 2.81 -7.18 -10.16
N LYS A 128 3.41 -7.41 -9.01
CA LYS A 128 2.72 -7.45 -7.71
C LYS A 128 3.23 -6.38 -6.73
N ASN A 129 4.26 -5.64 -7.08
CA ASN A 129 4.89 -4.64 -6.23
C ASN A 129 4.76 -3.24 -6.85
N PHE A 130 3.92 -2.37 -6.25
CA PHE A 130 3.67 -1.02 -6.72
C PHE A 130 4.13 -0.03 -5.66
N ILE A 131 5.11 0.81 -5.99
CA ILE A 131 5.87 1.60 -5.03
C ILE A 131 5.69 3.08 -5.32
N GLY A 132 5.33 3.85 -4.31
CA GLY A 132 5.23 5.31 -4.42
C GLY A 132 6.58 5.94 -4.80
N GLY A 133 6.55 6.94 -5.66
CA GLY A 133 7.71 7.73 -6.05
C GLY A 133 8.28 8.53 -4.86
N ASN A 134 9.44 9.16 -5.05
CA ASN A 134 9.94 10.14 -4.10
C ASN A 134 9.00 11.36 -4.08
N CYS A 135 8.57 11.83 -2.91
CA CYS A 135 7.56 12.87 -2.79
C CYS A 135 7.94 14.16 -3.53
N THR A 136 9.17 14.64 -3.39
CA THR A 136 9.65 15.87 -4.06
C THR A 136 9.74 15.68 -5.57
N VAL A 137 10.32 14.56 -6.03
CA VAL A 137 10.44 14.25 -7.47
C VAL A 137 9.06 14.04 -8.09
N SER A 138 8.16 13.36 -7.40
CA SER A 138 6.79 13.13 -7.87
C SER A 138 6.03 14.44 -8.07
N LEU A 139 6.09 15.36 -7.10
CA LEU A 139 5.46 16.67 -7.22
C LEU A 139 6.03 17.48 -8.39
N MET A 140 7.36 17.46 -8.57
CA MET A 140 8.02 18.10 -9.70
C MET A 140 7.58 17.51 -11.04
N LEU A 141 7.56 16.20 -11.18
CA LEU A 141 7.16 15.52 -12.41
C LEU A 141 5.67 15.75 -12.75
N ILE A 142 4.79 15.73 -11.75
CA ILE A 142 3.37 16.04 -11.95
C ILE A 142 3.21 17.48 -12.45
N ALA A 143 3.90 18.44 -11.82
CA ALA A 143 3.84 19.85 -12.23
C ALA A 143 4.36 20.09 -13.66
N LEU A 144 5.38 19.32 -14.08
CA LEU A 144 6.02 19.47 -15.39
C LEU A 144 5.47 18.51 -16.46
N SER A 145 4.54 17.62 -16.10
CA SER A 145 4.09 16.53 -16.99
C SER A 145 3.54 17.02 -18.32
N GLY A 146 2.89 18.18 -18.36
CA GLY A 146 2.41 18.79 -19.60
C GLY A 146 3.51 19.25 -20.57
N LEU A 147 4.78 19.30 -20.13
CA LEU A 147 5.92 19.67 -20.98
C LEU A 147 6.59 18.47 -21.65
N PHE A 148 6.21 17.25 -21.27
CA PHE A 148 6.79 15.98 -21.75
C PHE A 148 5.86 15.21 -22.69
N GLN A 149 4.76 15.86 -23.13
CA GLN A 149 3.81 15.31 -24.11
C GLN A 149 4.20 15.67 -25.54
#